data_c29b823d7596bbfcbbf9859638a0aa9c
#
_entry.id   c29b823d7596bbfcbbf9859638a0aa9c
#
_cell.length_a   1.000
_cell.length_b   1.000
_cell.length_c   1.000
_cell.angle_alpha   90.00
_cell.angle_beta   90.00
_cell.angle_gamma   90.00
#
_symmetry.space_group_name_H-M   'P 1'
#
loop_
_entity.id
_entity.type
_entity.pdbx_description
1 polymer ?
#
loop_
_entity_poly.entity_id
_entity_poly.type
_entity_poly.pdbx_seq_one_letter_code
_entity_poly.pdbx_strand_id
1 'polypeptide(L)'
;MSSFLKKAISILLIFFLLIEFTSFLLSKNSILLTSYTPKLYLNKKFIPLNEWWTEEQIWGSWHKINKKTEHKKSCFSSVYTSNEIGARDSSFKNLKDKNDNIILLGDSFAEGYGVNYEETSQYLLEKKIKKKILNFGTSNNFGPLQYWLVYKKFSKHYNHNSVIIYFLPDNDFEDNDFTLDNSQRYRPYY
;
A
#
# COMPACT_ATOMS: atom_id res chain seq x y z
N MET A 1 26.76 -38.48 17.19
CA MET A 1 25.55 -38.43 16.33
C MET A 1 25.50 -39.76 15.57
N SER A 2 24.42 -40.51 15.69
CA SER A 2 24.29 -41.84 15.10
C SER A 2 24.31 -41.76 13.56
N SER A 3 24.77 -42.83 12.89
CA SER A 3 24.81 -42.96 11.42
C SER A 3 23.40 -42.74 10.82
N PHE A 4 22.37 -43.20 11.50
CA PHE A 4 20.97 -42.98 11.15
C PHE A 4 20.57 -41.49 11.13
N LEU A 5 20.93 -40.74 12.16
CA LEU A 5 20.63 -39.34 12.26
C LEU A 5 21.30 -38.49 11.17
N LYS A 6 22.56 -38.83 10.85
CA LYS A 6 23.29 -38.19 9.71
C LYS A 6 22.58 -38.42 8.39
N LYS A 7 22.14 -39.66 8.11
CA LYS A 7 21.38 -39.97 6.89
C LYS A 7 20.03 -39.24 6.83
N ALA A 8 19.29 -39.19 7.93
CA ALA A 8 18.04 -38.50 7.98
C ALA A 8 18.18 -36.98 7.71
N ILE A 9 19.17 -36.32 8.32
CA ILE A 9 19.50 -34.92 8.05
C ILE A 9 19.89 -34.69 6.60
N SER A 10 20.71 -35.58 6.00
CA SER A 10 21.09 -35.44 4.59
C SER A 10 19.89 -35.57 3.65
N ILE A 11 18.98 -36.50 3.91
CA ILE A 11 17.75 -36.64 3.13
C ILE A 11 16.86 -35.39 3.22
N LEU A 12 16.69 -34.84 4.42
CA LEU A 12 15.91 -33.58 4.61
C LEU A 12 16.54 -32.39 3.90
N LEU A 13 17.86 -32.26 3.95
CA LEU A 13 18.57 -31.21 3.22
C LEU A 13 18.40 -31.33 1.71
N ILE A 14 18.52 -32.53 1.17
CA ILE A 14 18.33 -32.80 -0.27
C ILE A 14 16.90 -32.49 -0.68
N PHE A 15 15.91 -32.90 0.14
CA PHE A 15 14.50 -32.62 -0.12
C PHE A 15 14.20 -31.11 -0.09
N PHE A 16 14.76 -30.38 0.87
CA PHE A 16 14.64 -28.93 0.95
C PHE A 16 15.25 -28.22 -0.27
N LEU A 17 16.46 -28.63 -0.67
CA LEU A 17 17.11 -28.09 -1.86
C LEU A 17 16.33 -28.37 -3.15
N LEU A 18 15.68 -29.53 -3.26
CA LEU A 18 14.83 -29.86 -4.40
C LEU A 18 13.57 -28.98 -4.43
N ILE A 19 12.94 -28.72 -3.29
CA ILE A 19 11.79 -27.81 -3.19
C ILE A 19 12.21 -26.40 -3.63
N GLU A 20 13.28 -25.87 -3.08
CA GLU A 20 13.79 -24.54 -3.43
C GLU A 20 14.13 -24.43 -4.93
N PHE A 21 14.82 -25.44 -5.47
CA PHE A 21 15.17 -25.46 -6.89
C PHE A 21 13.94 -25.54 -7.81
N THR A 22 12.96 -26.38 -7.48
CA THR A 22 11.71 -26.45 -8.24
C THR A 22 10.91 -25.17 -8.14
N SER A 23 10.81 -24.56 -6.97
CA SER A 23 10.16 -23.26 -6.77
C SER A 23 10.85 -22.17 -7.58
N PHE A 24 12.19 -22.15 -7.59
CA PHE A 24 12.96 -21.22 -8.41
C PHE A 24 12.69 -21.38 -9.90
N LEU A 25 12.67 -22.62 -10.40
CA LEU A 25 12.38 -22.90 -11.81
C LEU A 25 10.96 -22.51 -12.21
N LEU A 26 9.99 -22.80 -11.36
CA LEU A 26 8.57 -22.45 -11.58
C LEU A 26 8.37 -20.93 -11.57
N SER A 27 9.01 -20.22 -10.66
CA SER A 27 8.92 -18.75 -10.60
C SER A 27 9.63 -18.11 -11.81
N LYS A 28 10.82 -18.61 -12.20
CA LYS A 28 11.55 -18.09 -13.36
C LYS A 28 10.82 -18.28 -14.68
N ASN A 29 10.09 -19.38 -14.84
CA ASN A 29 9.32 -19.67 -16.05
C ASN A 29 7.89 -19.13 -16.01
N SER A 30 7.51 -18.36 -14.99
CA SER A 30 6.17 -17.78 -14.82
C SER A 30 5.02 -18.81 -14.86
N ILE A 31 5.33 -20.10 -14.64
CA ILE A 31 4.34 -21.17 -14.73
C ILE A 31 3.32 -21.09 -13.58
N LEU A 32 3.75 -20.62 -12.40
CA LEU A 32 2.88 -20.37 -11.25
C LEU A 32 2.44 -18.91 -11.14
N LEU A 33 3.22 -18.00 -11.70
CA LEU A 33 2.89 -16.61 -11.86
C LEU A 33 2.28 -16.39 -13.25
N THR A 34 1.17 -17.04 -13.52
CA THR A 34 0.30 -16.53 -14.57
C THR A 34 0.14 -15.05 -14.28
N SER A 35 0.36 -14.21 -15.28
CA SER A 35 0.13 -12.78 -15.19
C SER A 35 -1.34 -12.56 -14.76
N TYR A 36 -1.59 -12.65 -13.48
CA TYR A 36 -2.91 -12.39 -12.93
C TYR A 36 -3.14 -10.90 -13.10
N THR A 37 -3.86 -10.57 -14.16
CA THR A 37 -4.30 -9.19 -14.34
C THR A 37 -5.42 -8.96 -13.33
N PRO A 38 -5.21 -8.11 -12.33
CA PRO A 38 -6.25 -7.85 -11.33
C PRO A 38 -7.52 -7.39 -12.04
N LYS A 39 -8.65 -7.99 -11.73
CA LYS A 39 -9.93 -7.54 -12.25
C LYS A 39 -10.36 -6.32 -11.43
N LEU A 40 -10.66 -5.22 -12.13
CA LEU A 40 -11.35 -4.08 -11.54
C LEU A 40 -12.85 -4.36 -11.58
N TYR A 41 -13.48 -4.44 -10.43
CA TYR A 41 -14.92 -4.57 -10.34
C TYR A 41 -15.56 -3.19 -10.36
N LEU A 42 -16.32 -2.92 -11.43
CA LEU A 42 -16.95 -1.63 -11.71
C LEU A 42 -18.25 -1.44 -10.92
N ASN A 43 -18.22 -1.60 -9.61
CA ASN A 43 -19.39 -1.29 -8.79
C ASN A 43 -19.32 0.14 -8.25
N LYS A 44 -19.68 1.11 -9.08
CA LYS A 44 -19.66 2.54 -8.75
C LYS A 44 -20.49 2.95 -7.52
N LYS A 45 -21.38 2.07 -7.03
CA LYS A 45 -22.21 2.36 -5.84
C LYS A 45 -21.41 2.49 -4.55
N PHE A 46 -20.18 2.01 -4.51
CA PHE A 46 -19.38 1.93 -3.30
C PHE A 46 -18.19 2.90 -3.22
N ILE A 47 -18.00 3.74 -4.21
CA ILE A 47 -17.08 4.86 -4.04
C ILE A 47 -17.86 5.96 -3.31
N PRO A 48 -17.52 6.30 -2.09
CA PRO A 48 -18.12 7.45 -1.43
C PRO A 48 -17.62 8.71 -2.14
N LEU A 49 -18.31 9.09 -3.20
CA LEU A 49 -18.10 10.38 -3.88
C LEU A 49 -18.58 11.48 -2.92
N ASN A 50 -17.74 11.88 -2.04
CA ASN A 50 -17.93 13.04 -1.17
C ASN A 50 -16.95 14.15 -1.53
N GLU A 51 -16.85 15.15 -0.70
CA GLU A 51 -15.93 16.26 -0.95
C GLU A 51 -14.45 15.90 -0.90
N TRP A 52 -14.08 14.77 -0.29
CA TRP A 52 -12.70 14.30 -0.11
C TRP A 52 -12.26 13.32 -1.19
N TRP A 53 -13.13 12.38 -1.57
CA TRP A 53 -12.82 11.27 -2.46
C TRP A 53 -13.11 11.55 -3.93
N THR A 54 -12.31 10.97 -4.81
CA THR A 54 -12.54 10.87 -6.24
C THR A 54 -12.29 9.44 -6.71
N GLU A 55 -12.86 9.08 -7.85
CA GLU A 55 -12.59 7.80 -8.52
C GLU A 55 -11.23 7.85 -9.20
N GLU A 56 -10.44 6.77 -9.03
CA GLU A 56 -9.22 6.51 -9.76
C GLU A 56 -9.37 5.15 -10.47
N GLN A 57 -9.19 5.15 -11.78
CA GLN A 57 -9.48 3.97 -12.62
C GLN A 57 -8.55 2.78 -12.37
N ILE A 58 -7.33 3.03 -11.88
CA ILE A 58 -6.31 1.97 -11.73
C ILE A 58 -6.47 1.24 -10.40
N TRP A 59 -6.75 1.97 -9.30
CA TRP A 59 -6.79 1.40 -7.96
C TRP A 59 -8.06 1.72 -7.17
N GLY A 60 -9.05 2.35 -7.78
CA GLY A 60 -10.39 2.54 -7.23
C GLY A 60 -10.63 3.92 -6.67
N SER A 61 -10.14 4.25 -5.50
CA SER A 61 -10.39 5.55 -4.86
C SER A 61 -9.10 6.33 -4.63
N TRP A 62 -9.20 7.66 -4.71
CA TRP A 62 -8.14 8.58 -4.39
C TRP A 62 -8.70 9.85 -3.75
N HIS A 63 -7.85 10.73 -3.25
CA HIS A 63 -8.30 12.02 -2.75
C HIS A 63 -8.39 13.05 -3.87
N LYS A 64 -9.34 13.95 -3.79
CA LYS A 64 -9.41 15.12 -4.68
C LYS A 64 -8.16 15.99 -4.46
N ILE A 65 -7.62 16.54 -5.55
CA ILE A 65 -6.42 17.36 -5.53
C ILE A 65 -6.69 18.73 -4.89
N ASN A 66 -5.70 19.27 -4.15
CA ASN A 66 -5.76 20.60 -3.52
C ASN A 66 -7.05 20.83 -2.71
N LYS A 67 -7.54 19.79 -2.06
CA LYS A 67 -8.78 19.86 -1.28
C LYS A 67 -8.47 20.01 0.21
N LYS A 68 -9.29 20.81 0.88
CA LYS A 68 -9.33 20.90 2.33
C LYS A 68 -10.73 20.55 2.80
N THR A 69 -10.84 19.68 3.80
CA THR A 69 -12.11 19.27 4.39
C THR A 69 -11.99 19.00 5.87
N GLU A 70 -13.08 19.12 6.61
CA GLU A 70 -13.17 18.67 7.99
C GLU A 70 -13.64 17.21 8.00
N HIS A 71 -12.90 16.36 8.69
CA HIS A 71 -13.28 14.97 8.95
C HIS A 71 -13.71 14.86 10.41
N LYS A 72 -15.01 14.76 10.62
CA LYS A 72 -15.61 14.71 11.94
C LYS A 72 -16.35 13.41 12.19
N LYS A 73 -16.12 12.83 13.34
CA LYS A 73 -16.84 11.69 13.91
C LYS A 73 -17.25 12.01 15.35
N SER A 74 -17.93 11.09 16.01
CA SER A 74 -18.37 11.29 17.40
C SER A 74 -17.21 11.51 18.39
N CYS A 75 -16.03 10.97 18.10
CA CYS A 75 -14.87 10.96 19.02
C CYS A 75 -13.70 11.83 18.55
N PHE A 76 -13.74 12.41 17.33
CA PHE A 76 -12.69 13.30 16.84
C PHE A 76 -13.21 14.30 15.81
N SER A 77 -12.47 15.38 15.63
CA SER A 77 -12.57 16.30 14.50
C SER A 77 -11.17 16.69 14.07
N SER A 78 -10.85 16.49 12.79
CA SER A 78 -9.54 16.77 12.22
C SER A 78 -9.67 17.40 10.84
N VAL A 79 -8.69 18.22 10.47
CA VAL A 79 -8.64 18.88 9.17
C VAL A 79 -7.75 18.08 8.23
N TYR A 80 -8.28 17.71 7.08
CA TYR A 80 -7.58 17.02 6.03
C TYR A 80 -7.27 17.96 4.88
N THR A 81 -6.04 17.92 4.40
CA THR A 81 -5.60 18.68 3.23
C THR A 81 -4.86 17.74 2.29
N SER A 82 -5.25 17.73 1.03
CA SER A 82 -4.53 17.03 -0.04
C SER A 82 -3.72 18.01 -0.88
N ASN A 83 -2.62 17.52 -1.41
CA ASN A 83 -1.73 18.27 -2.26
C ASN A 83 -2.14 18.21 -3.75
N GLU A 84 -1.28 18.70 -4.63
CA GLU A 84 -1.50 18.81 -6.08
C GLU A 84 -1.61 17.47 -6.82
N ILE A 85 -1.29 16.35 -6.20
CA ILE A 85 -1.50 15.01 -6.76
C ILE A 85 -2.58 14.21 -6.00
N GLY A 86 -3.21 14.83 -5.01
CA GLY A 86 -4.21 14.18 -4.17
C GLY A 86 -3.66 13.42 -2.96
N ALA A 87 -2.36 13.42 -2.69
CA ALA A 87 -1.82 12.83 -1.48
C ALA A 87 -2.17 13.70 -0.26
N ARG A 88 -2.54 13.07 0.87
CA ARG A 88 -2.76 13.79 2.14
C ARG A 88 -1.40 14.14 2.76
N ASP A 89 -0.77 15.15 2.20
CA ASP A 89 0.57 15.60 2.56
C ASP A 89 0.77 17.07 2.17
N SER A 90 1.91 17.63 2.53
CA SER A 90 2.42 18.89 1.98
C SER A 90 2.70 18.79 0.48
N SER A 91 2.97 19.91 -0.19
CA SER A 91 3.27 19.92 -1.63
C SER A 91 4.50 19.11 -2.01
N PHE A 92 4.44 18.36 -3.11
CA PHE A 92 5.54 17.58 -3.68
C PHE A 92 6.24 18.25 -4.86
N LYS A 93 5.85 19.49 -5.22
CA LYS A 93 6.34 20.19 -6.43
C LYS A 93 7.88 20.26 -6.54
N ASN A 94 8.59 20.45 -5.44
CA ASN A 94 10.03 20.63 -5.40
C ASN A 94 10.78 19.37 -4.93
N LEU A 95 10.15 18.21 -4.96
CA LEU A 95 10.71 16.99 -4.39
C LEU A 95 11.14 15.95 -5.44
N LYS A 96 10.87 16.20 -6.72
CA LYS A 96 11.17 15.26 -7.81
C LYS A 96 12.64 14.90 -7.91
N ASP A 97 13.51 15.89 -7.77
CA ASP A 97 14.96 15.73 -7.95
C ASP A 97 15.73 15.48 -6.64
N LYS A 98 15.00 15.36 -5.51
CA LYS A 98 15.63 15.06 -4.22
C LYS A 98 15.82 13.56 -4.06
N ASN A 99 17.05 13.11 -3.98
CA ASN A 99 17.42 11.69 -3.90
C ASN A 99 17.26 11.06 -2.51
N ASP A 100 16.75 11.79 -1.52
CA ASP A 100 16.71 11.34 -0.12
C ASP A 100 15.27 11.24 0.44
N ASN A 101 14.28 11.18 -0.46
CA ASN A 101 12.89 10.97 -0.05
C ASN A 101 12.65 9.51 0.39
N ILE A 102 11.66 9.33 1.23
CA ILE A 102 11.11 8.03 1.62
C ILE A 102 9.67 7.97 1.12
N ILE A 103 9.24 6.89 0.52
CA ILE A 103 7.83 6.67 0.17
C ILE A 103 7.15 5.92 1.32
N LEU A 104 6.01 6.42 1.79
CA LEU A 104 5.14 5.75 2.74
C LEU A 104 3.88 5.25 2.00
N LEU A 105 3.61 3.96 2.12
CA LEU A 105 2.43 3.29 1.59
C LEU A 105 1.64 2.68 2.75
N GLY A 106 0.36 2.53 2.57
CA GLY A 106 -0.52 1.89 3.54
C GLY A 106 -1.96 2.40 3.42
N ASP A 107 -2.76 1.98 4.34
CA ASP A 107 -4.17 2.28 4.46
C ASP A 107 -4.45 3.55 5.30
N SER A 108 -5.53 3.53 6.06
CA SER A 108 -5.96 4.60 6.96
C SER A 108 -4.94 4.95 8.04
N PHE A 109 -4.12 3.99 8.48
CA PHE A 109 -3.07 4.24 9.47
C PHE A 109 -1.91 5.05 8.87
N ALA A 110 -1.54 4.75 7.63
CA ALA A 110 -0.53 5.54 6.91
C ALA A 110 -1.06 6.92 6.53
N GLU A 111 -2.32 7.03 6.09
CA GLU A 111 -2.97 8.31 5.83
C GLU A 111 -3.04 9.18 7.09
N GLY A 112 -3.15 8.59 8.27
CA GLY A 112 -3.34 9.27 9.54
C GLY A 112 -4.82 9.57 9.82
N TYR A 113 -5.68 8.55 9.67
CA TYR A 113 -7.11 8.67 9.91
C TYR A 113 -7.42 9.15 11.33
N GLY A 114 -8.26 10.17 11.43
CA GLY A 114 -8.76 10.70 12.71
C GLY A 114 -7.85 11.73 13.41
N VAL A 115 -6.65 12.01 12.87
CA VAL A 115 -5.72 12.99 13.46
C VAL A 115 -5.42 14.15 12.50
N ASN A 116 -4.94 15.27 13.01
CA ASN A 116 -4.44 16.36 12.18
C ASN A 116 -3.09 16.00 11.54
N TYR A 117 -2.68 16.76 10.52
CA TYR A 117 -1.44 16.48 9.78
C TYR A 117 -0.21 16.42 10.71
N GLU A 118 -0.09 17.34 11.65
CA GLU A 118 1.04 17.44 12.58
C GLU A 118 1.09 16.30 13.61
N GLU A 119 0.02 15.54 13.73
CA GLU A 119 -0.12 14.40 14.65
C GLU A 119 0.08 13.06 13.93
N THR A 120 0.24 13.07 12.59
CA THR A 120 0.46 11.85 11.82
C THR A 120 1.82 11.24 12.14
N SER A 121 1.90 9.92 12.08
CA SER A 121 3.16 9.17 12.24
C SER A 121 4.21 9.60 11.22
N GLN A 122 3.80 9.91 9.98
CA GLN A 122 4.66 10.50 8.96
C GLN A 122 5.32 11.78 9.42
N TYR A 123 4.53 12.79 9.83
CA TYR A 123 5.04 14.09 10.21
C TYR A 123 5.98 14.01 11.41
N LEU A 124 5.63 13.21 12.41
CA LEU A 124 6.47 12.99 13.59
C LEU A 124 7.79 12.30 13.24
N LEU A 125 7.74 11.33 12.31
CA LEU A 125 8.92 10.65 11.83
C LEU A 125 9.82 11.58 11.00
N GLU A 126 9.25 12.38 10.10
CA GLU A 126 10.00 13.40 9.32
C GLU A 126 10.81 14.33 10.22
N LYS A 127 10.18 14.84 11.28
CA LYS A 127 10.87 15.69 12.26
C LYS A 127 12.04 14.99 12.93
N LYS A 128 11.86 13.69 13.26
CA LYS A 128 12.86 12.90 13.96
C LYS A 128 14.07 12.56 13.07
N ILE A 129 13.81 12.11 11.84
CA ILE A 129 14.87 11.66 10.93
C ILE A 129 15.40 12.77 10.00
N LYS A 130 14.74 13.93 9.97
CA LYS A 130 15.06 15.09 9.10
C LYS A 130 15.09 14.75 7.61
N LYS A 131 14.23 13.83 7.18
CA LYS A 131 14.04 13.41 5.79
C LYS A 131 12.58 13.56 5.40
N LYS A 132 12.31 13.90 4.13
CA LYS A 132 10.94 13.96 3.63
C LYS A 132 10.38 12.56 3.42
N ILE A 133 9.17 12.34 3.91
CA ILE A 133 8.40 11.13 3.69
C ILE A 133 7.19 11.51 2.82
N LEU A 134 7.12 10.95 1.62
CA LEU A 134 6.02 11.13 0.69
C LEU A 134 4.91 10.17 1.05
N ASN A 135 3.83 10.66 1.63
CA ASN A 135 2.74 9.83 2.12
C ASN A 135 1.73 9.55 1.00
N PHE A 136 1.64 8.30 0.62
CA PHE A 136 0.63 7.76 -0.30
C PHE A 136 -0.39 6.86 0.41
N GLY A 137 -0.45 6.90 1.74
CA GLY A 137 -1.46 6.20 2.52
C GLY A 137 -2.86 6.73 2.20
N THR A 138 -3.82 5.82 2.17
CA THR A 138 -5.19 6.12 1.74
C THR A 138 -6.17 5.27 2.52
N SER A 139 -7.07 5.89 3.26
CA SER A 139 -8.18 5.16 3.89
C SER A 139 -9.17 4.65 2.84
N ASN A 140 -10.31 4.11 3.28
CA ASN A 140 -11.32 3.49 2.43
C ASN A 140 -11.02 2.05 2.02
N ASN A 141 -10.50 1.24 2.96
CA ASN A 141 -10.13 -0.16 2.76
C ASN A 141 -9.12 -0.34 1.62
N PHE A 142 -8.04 0.37 1.70
CA PHE A 142 -6.95 0.33 0.75
C PHE A 142 -6.03 -0.83 1.11
N GLY A 143 -5.84 -1.78 0.19
CA GLY A 143 -5.06 -2.99 0.43
C GLY A 143 -3.73 -3.05 -0.31
N PRO A 144 -2.90 -4.08 -0.07
CA PRO A 144 -1.54 -4.20 -0.62
C PRO A 144 -1.43 -4.13 -2.13
N LEU A 145 -2.43 -4.64 -2.88
CA LEU A 145 -2.43 -4.51 -4.34
C LEU A 145 -2.55 -3.05 -4.77
N GLN A 146 -3.38 -2.28 -4.06
CA GLN A 146 -3.50 -0.84 -4.30
C GLN A 146 -2.23 -0.10 -3.91
N TYR A 147 -1.54 -0.47 -2.80
CA TYR A 147 -0.23 0.09 -2.44
C TYR A 147 0.78 -0.08 -3.58
N TRP A 148 0.82 -1.28 -4.16
CA TRP A 148 1.68 -1.58 -5.30
C TRP A 148 1.36 -0.74 -6.53
N LEU A 149 0.08 -0.58 -6.88
CA LEU A 149 -0.35 0.19 -8.04
C LEU A 149 -0.05 1.68 -7.87
N VAL A 150 -0.29 2.23 -6.69
CA VAL A 150 0.05 3.61 -6.33
C VAL A 150 1.57 3.81 -6.39
N TYR A 151 2.34 2.91 -5.79
CA TYR A 151 3.80 2.93 -5.88
C TYR A 151 4.26 2.92 -7.35
N LYS A 152 3.77 1.98 -8.14
CA LYS A 152 4.11 1.87 -9.58
C LYS A 152 3.79 3.14 -10.38
N LYS A 153 2.73 3.84 -10.01
CA LYS A 153 2.33 5.11 -10.64
C LYS A 153 3.27 6.25 -10.27
N PHE A 154 3.52 6.44 -8.98
CA PHE A 154 4.18 7.64 -8.46
C PHE A 154 5.68 7.51 -8.27
N SER A 155 6.23 6.30 -8.02
CA SER A 155 7.66 6.09 -7.80
C SER A 155 8.55 6.60 -8.95
N LYS A 156 8.02 6.61 -10.18
CA LYS A 156 8.72 7.12 -11.36
C LYS A 156 8.92 8.65 -11.36
N HIS A 157 8.16 9.35 -10.54
CA HIS A 157 8.13 10.81 -10.51
C HIS A 157 8.89 11.39 -9.33
N TYR A 158 9.23 10.56 -8.35
CA TYR A 158 9.88 11.00 -7.12
C TYR A 158 11.07 10.09 -6.79
N ASN A 159 12.28 10.63 -6.87
CA ASN A 159 13.46 9.90 -6.44
C ASN A 159 13.35 9.59 -4.94
N HIS A 160 13.60 8.36 -4.57
CA HIS A 160 13.53 7.89 -3.19
C HIS A 160 14.56 6.78 -2.95
N ASN A 161 15.01 6.64 -1.72
CA ASN A 161 15.97 5.61 -1.34
C ASN A 161 15.37 4.49 -0.49
N SER A 162 14.15 4.68 -0.01
CA SER A 162 13.47 3.72 0.87
C SER A 162 11.96 3.78 0.69
N VAL A 163 11.32 2.64 0.96
CA VAL A 163 9.85 2.52 1.02
C VAL A 163 9.47 1.97 2.39
N ILE A 164 8.53 2.61 3.04
CA ILE A 164 7.90 2.14 4.27
C ILE A 164 6.49 1.68 3.90
N ILE A 165 6.12 0.50 4.32
CA ILE A 165 4.76 -0.03 4.16
C ILE A 165 4.16 -0.23 5.54
N TYR A 166 3.02 0.43 5.79
CA TYR A 166 2.17 0.12 6.93
C TYR A 166 1.22 -0.97 6.50
N PHE A 167 1.52 -2.18 6.93
CA PHE A 167 0.70 -3.35 6.67
C PHE A 167 -0.15 -3.67 7.89
N LEU A 168 -1.47 -3.68 7.71
CA LEU A 168 -2.43 -4.00 8.77
C LEU A 168 -2.97 -5.43 8.55
N PRO A 169 -2.50 -6.44 9.32
CA PRO A 169 -2.92 -7.83 9.11
C PRO A 169 -4.43 -8.07 9.29
N ASP A 170 -5.13 -7.16 9.95
CA ASP A 170 -6.56 -7.25 10.22
C ASP A 170 -7.41 -7.22 8.95
N ASN A 171 -7.09 -6.31 8.01
CA ASN A 171 -7.86 -6.12 6.79
C ASN A 171 -7.07 -6.27 5.49
N ASP A 172 -5.75 -6.07 5.49
CA ASP A 172 -4.96 -6.06 4.26
C ASP A 172 -4.99 -7.39 3.49
N PHE A 173 -5.18 -8.51 4.17
CA PHE A 173 -5.39 -9.80 3.50
C PHE A 173 -6.76 -9.88 2.84
N GLU A 174 -7.81 -9.41 3.51
CA GLU A 174 -9.19 -9.46 3.00
C GLU A 174 -9.40 -8.43 1.88
N ASP A 175 -8.78 -7.26 2.00
CA ASP A 175 -8.96 -6.14 1.09
C ASP A 175 -8.53 -6.43 -0.36
N ASN A 176 -7.74 -7.45 -0.60
CA ASN A 176 -7.34 -7.88 -1.94
C ASN A 176 -8.15 -9.05 -2.49
N ASP A 177 -8.93 -9.73 -1.67
CA ASP A 177 -9.72 -10.90 -2.08
C ASP A 177 -11.19 -10.52 -2.26
N PHE A 178 -11.70 -10.67 -3.49
CA PHE A 178 -13.08 -10.35 -3.78
C PHE A 178 -14.08 -11.23 -3.02
N THR A 179 -13.70 -12.44 -2.68
CA THR A 179 -14.57 -13.38 -1.97
C THR A 179 -14.65 -13.11 -0.48
N LEU A 180 -13.60 -12.54 0.09
CA LEU A 180 -13.51 -12.13 1.50
C LEU A 180 -14.04 -10.72 1.72
N ASP A 181 -13.78 -9.80 0.76
CA ASP A 181 -14.31 -8.44 0.83
C ASP A 181 -15.81 -8.38 0.56
N ASN A 182 -16.58 -8.43 1.62
CA ASN A 182 -18.03 -8.29 1.57
C ASN A 182 -18.52 -6.93 1.04
N SER A 183 -17.65 -5.95 0.94
CA SER A 183 -18.01 -4.59 0.50
C SER A 183 -18.11 -4.43 -1.01
N GLN A 184 -17.53 -5.34 -1.78
CA GLN A 184 -17.49 -5.34 -3.25
C GLN A 184 -17.19 -3.96 -3.84
N ARG A 185 -16.17 -3.29 -3.30
CA ARG A 185 -15.81 -1.93 -3.70
C ARG A 185 -15.18 -1.91 -5.08
N TYR A 186 -15.27 -0.74 -5.72
CA TYR A 186 -14.52 -0.49 -6.95
C TYR A 186 -13.03 -0.38 -6.65
N ARG A 187 -12.32 -1.49 -6.83
CA ARG A 187 -10.87 -1.62 -6.65
C ARG A 187 -10.36 -2.88 -7.34
N PRO A 188 -9.05 -3.03 -7.55
CA PRO A 188 -8.48 -4.27 -8.03
C PRO A 188 -8.54 -5.36 -6.95
N TYR A 189 -8.83 -6.58 -7.37
CA TYR A 189 -8.84 -7.79 -6.56
C TYR A 189 -8.00 -8.87 -7.23
N TYR A 190 -7.54 -9.85 -6.46
CA TYR A 190 -6.94 -11.09 -6.96
C TYR A 190 -8.00 -12.08 -7.40
#